data_c62023bc24e01c7cb1d5fbed058e7cf2
#
_entry.id   c62023bc24e01c7cb1d5fbed058e7cf2
#
_cell.length_a   1.000
_cell.length_b   1.000
_cell.length_c   1.000
_cell.angle_alpha   90.00
_cell.angle_beta   90.00
_cell.angle_gamma   90.00
#
_symmetry.space_group_name_H-M   'P 1'
#
loop_
_entity.id
_entity.type
_entity.pdbx_description
1 polymer ?
#
loop_
_entity_poly.entity_id
_entity_poly.type
_entity_poly.pdbx_seq_one_letter_code
_entity_poly.pdbx_strand_id
1 'polypeptide(L)'
;MQLLHQTISKLKGFKEWFDTLDLHESQLVLGLSGSVKHLAESCVFEKLDKQLVIVTPTLLQATQTYEELSEWYDDEVVHLFPVEESLAADFSVVSPDVVSQRIRTLDFLSRGQKGIVIVPLSGIQKLLVPAAVWKKSSIELAMGSEIESMDAFVEQLVELGYRRENMVATPGEFALRGSIVDIYPLDQEYPLRLDFFDTEVDSIRTFNAETQRSMDVIQEVRILPATDLPLQKEAVWKAQTKIHALYEKDVKAAQSPERKDQVKNIQQAIDAQLENGEIPSNLTYFLECIYPEKTSLLDYVSKDAYLIIDDYARFIEKSKTLEEEAGYWKTHHIETGAIASGLSLVQDGRKVLKESPLSRTYLAIFQKGLGRLALDAIHPITTRTMTQFFSQMPMVKVEADRWKKQGATVIVLVDDAKRAQKVEQTFADFDIKSVISNGTVLEGQLQIMVGKMHNGFELPEDKFAVLTERELFNKLTKRAPRNQKISNAERLKSYTELAVGDYVVHVNHGVGVYQG
;
A
#
# COMPACT_ATOMS: atom_id res chain seq x y z
N MET A 1 -11.22 -19.92 5.49
CA MET A 1 -10.04 -19.86 4.59
C MET A 1 -8.96 -20.88 4.95
N GLN A 2 -8.60 -21.08 6.22
CA GLN A 2 -7.53 -22.01 6.65
C GLN A 2 -7.64 -23.42 6.03
N LEU A 3 -8.85 -23.97 5.93
CA LEU A 3 -9.09 -25.28 5.32
C LEU A 3 -8.76 -25.29 3.81
N LEU A 4 -9.04 -24.19 3.12
CA LEU A 4 -8.71 -24.04 1.69
C LEU A 4 -7.20 -23.93 1.48
N HIS A 5 -6.49 -23.15 2.35
CA HIS A 5 -5.01 -23.10 2.34
C HIS A 5 -4.39 -24.49 2.51
N GLN A 6 -4.87 -25.26 3.49
CA GLN A 6 -4.38 -26.63 3.72
C GLN A 6 -4.66 -27.57 2.54
N THR A 7 -5.78 -27.35 1.84
CA THR A 7 -6.14 -28.16 0.67
C THR A 7 -5.24 -27.82 -0.51
N ILE A 8 -5.12 -26.54 -0.85
CA ILE A 8 -4.27 -26.07 -1.96
C ILE A 8 -2.81 -26.50 -1.75
N SER A 9 -2.28 -26.38 -0.54
CA SER A 9 -0.90 -26.76 -0.22
C SER A 9 -0.58 -28.25 -0.43
N LYS A 10 -1.60 -29.10 -0.54
CA LYS A 10 -1.45 -30.54 -0.82
C LYS A 10 -1.53 -30.89 -2.30
N LEU A 11 -2.06 -30.00 -3.14
CA LEU A 11 -2.16 -30.21 -4.59
C LEU A 11 -0.77 -30.27 -5.21
N LYS A 12 -0.58 -31.17 -6.17
CA LYS A 12 0.74 -31.56 -6.66
C LYS A 12 1.60 -30.36 -7.09
N GLY A 13 1.12 -29.52 -7.98
CA GLY A 13 1.88 -28.38 -8.49
C GLY A 13 2.24 -27.35 -7.41
N PHE A 14 1.31 -27.07 -6.50
CA PHE A 14 1.54 -26.16 -5.37
C PHE A 14 2.50 -26.76 -4.35
N LYS A 15 2.35 -28.04 -4.03
CA LYS A 15 3.24 -28.74 -3.10
C LYS A 15 4.69 -28.72 -3.60
N GLU A 16 4.93 -29.04 -4.87
CA GLU A 16 6.26 -29.00 -5.47
C GLU A 16 6.89 -27.60 -5.36
N TRP A 17 6.13 -26.55 -5.60
CA TRP A 17 6.61 -25.17 -5.42
C TRP A 17 6.85 -24.84 -3.95
N PHE A 18 5.86 -25.06 -3.09
CA PHE A 18 5.96 -24.69 -1.67
C PHE A 18 7.06 -25.45 -0.92
N ASP A 19 7.36 -26.70 -1.30
CA ASP A 19 8.43 -27.49 -0.67
C ASP A 19 9.83 -26.99 -1.04
N THR A 20 9.95 -26.10 -2.03
CA THR A 20 11.23 -25.55 -2.51
C THR A 20 11.45 -24.06 -2.14
N LEU A 21 10.49 -23.42 -1.45
CA LEU A 21 10.58 -21.98 -1.12
C LEU A 21 11.84 -21.60 -0.34
N ASP A 22 12.26 -22.43 0.62
CA ASP A 22 13.47 -22.19 1.41
C ASP A 22 14.76 -22.78 0.77
N LEU A 23 14.63 -23.53 -0.34
CA LEU A 23 15.74 -24.22 -0.99
C LEU A 23 16.32 -23.42 -2.17
N HIS A 24 15.52 -22.55 -2.77
CA HIS A 24 15.84 -21.82 -3.98
C HIS A 24 15.81 -20.31 -3.79
N GLU A 25 16.78 -19.62 -4.37
CA GLU A 25 16.83 -18.15 -4.32
C GLU A 25 15.88 -17.52 -5.34
N SER A 26 15.64 -18.17 -6.48
CA SER A 26 14.86 -17.63 -7.57
C SER A 26 14.02 -18.69 -8.29
N GLN A 27 12.71 -18.55 -8.23
CA GLN A 27 11.77 -19.50 -8.83
C GLN A 27 10.78 -18.80 -9.76
N LEU A 28 10.22 -19.54 -10.70
CA LEU A 28 9.17 -19.07 -11.60
C LEU A 28 7.94 -19.97 -11.49
N VAL A 29 6.79 -19.37 -11.22
CA VAL A 29 5.49 -20.06 -11.29
C VAL A 29 4.73 -19.55 -12.49
N LEU A 30 4.26 -20.47 -13.33
CA LEU A 30 3.53 -20.17 -14.55
C LEU A 30 2.06 -20.53 -14.43
N GLY A 31 1.19 -19.68 -14.98
CA GLY A 31 -0.22 -19.96 -15.20
C GLY A 31 -1.17 -19.57 -14.05
N LEU A 32 -0.69 -19.03 -12.94
CA LEU A 32 -1.55 -18.53 -11.87
C LEU A 32 -2.22 -17.20 -12.27
N SER A 33 -3.55 -17.12 -12.10
CA SER A 33 -4.32 -15.91 -12.38
C SER A 33 -5.58 -15.81 -11.50
N GLY A 34 -6.05 -14.57 -11.23
CA GLY A 34 -7.24 -14.34 -10.40
C GLY A 34 -7.03 -14.75 -8.94
N SER A 35 -8.11 -15.06 -8.24
CA SER A 35 -8.10 -15.32 -6.79
C SER A 35 -7.24 -16.51 -6.36
N VAL A 36 -7.03 -17.52 -7.22
CA VAL A 36 -6.11 -18.62 -6.88
C VAL A 36 -4.66 -18.15 -6.73
N LYS A 37 -4.26 -17.10 -7.44
CA LYS A 37 -2.95 -16.47 -7.26
C LYS A 37 -2.82 -15.88 -5.86
N HIS A 38 -3.79 -15.09 -5.41
CA HIS A 38 -3.79 -14.50 -4.06
C HIS A 38 -3.88 -15.57 -2.96
N LEU A 39 -4.62 -16.64 -3.22
CA LEU A 39 -4.66 -17.80 -2.33
C LEU A 39 -3.29 -18.48 -2.22
N ALA A 40 -2.56 -18.61 -3.33
CA ALA A 40 -1.20 -19.17 -3.33
C ALA A 40 -0.20 -18.23 -2.61
N GLU A 41 -0.28 -16.91 -2.83
CA GLU A 41 0.50 -15.90 -2.11
C GLU A 41 0.28 -15.98 -0.59
N SER A 42 -0.96 -16.14 -0.17
CA SER A 42 -1.35 -16.37 1.22
C SER A 42 -0.77 -17.68 1.78
N CYS A 43 -0.80 -18.78 1.01
CA CYS A 43 -0.17 -20.05 1.42
C CYS A 43 1.36 -19.92 1.57
N VAL A 44 2.03 -19.13 0.72
CA VAL A 44 3.47 -18.84 0.84
C VAL A 44 3.75 -18.11 2.16
N PHE A 45 2.95 -17.08 2.51
CA PHE A 45 3.08 -16.37 3.77
C PHE A 45 2.91 -17.29 4.98
N GLU A 46 1.85 -18.10 5.02
CA GLU A 46 1.57 -19.04 6.10
C GLU A 46 2.70 -20.10 6.27
N LYS A 47 3.29 -20.54 5.16
CA LYS A 47 4.35 -21.55 5.19
C LYS A 47 5.68 -20.99 5.65
N LEU A 48 6.05 -19.79 5.19
CA LEU A 48 7.36 -19.20 5.49
C LEU A 48 7.41 -18.55 6.87
N ASP A 49 6.29 -18.07 7.39
CA ASP A 49 6.20 -17.33 8.67
C ASP A 49 7.20 -16.16 8.76
N LYS A 50 7.40 -15.44 7.64
CA LYS A 50 8.33 -14.31 7.46
C LYS A 50 7.58 -13.10 6.90
N GLN A 51 8.28 -11.97 6.75
CA GLN A 51 7.76 -10.88 5.92
C GLN A 51 7.65 -11.34 4.47
N LEU A 52 6.48 -11.14 3.87
CA LEU A 52 6.23 -11.36 2.46
C LEU A 52 6.01 -10.02 1.76
N VAL A 53 6.78 -9.72 0.74
CA VAL A 53 6.60 -8.53 -0.10
C VAL A 53 6.10 -8.95 -1.47
N ILE A 54 4.91 -8.48 -1.84
CA ILE A 54 4.29 -8.73 -3.14
C ILE A 54 4.45 -7.46 -3.99
N VAL A 55 5.26 -7.56 -5.03
CA VAL A 55 5.51 -6.47 -5.98
C VAL A 55 4.61 -6.65 -7.20
N THR A 56 3.77 -5.66 -7.48
CA THR A 56 2.85 -5.69 -8.63
C THR A 56 3.27 -4.67 -9.69
N PRO A 57 2.91 -4.88 -10.97
CA PRO A 57 3.21 -3.91 -12.04
C PRO A 57 2.53 -2.55 -11.88
N THR A 58 1.33 -2.51 -11.30
CA THR A 58 0.50 -1.29 -11.21
C THR A 58 -0.12 -1.13 -9.83
N LEU A 59 -0.47 0.12 -9.47
CA LEU A 59 -1.20 0.43 -8.25
C LEU A 59 -2.58 -0.24 -8.22
N LEU A 60 -3.27 -0.33 -9.36
CA LEU A 60 -4.55 -1.02 -9.44
C LEU A 60 -4.43 -2.49 -9.04
N GLN A 61 -3.41 -3.21 -9.54
CA GLN A 61 -3.17 -4.61 -9.16
C GLN A 61 -2.78 -4.72 -7.69
N ALA A 62 -1.94 -3.79 -7.18
CA ALA A 62 -1.61 -3.74 -5.75
C ALA A 62 -2.86 -3.59 -4.89
N THR A 63 -3.76 -2.68 -5.25
CA THR A 63 -5.02 -2.46 -4.52
C THR A 63 -5.92 -3.68 -4.57
N GLN A 64 -6.06 -4.34 -5.73
CA GLN A 64 -6.86 -5.56 -5.87
C GLN A 64 -6.31 -6.71 -5.01
N THR A 65 -4.98 -6.89 -4.99
CA THR A 65 -4.32 -7.90 -4.15
C THR A 65 -4.53 -7.58 -2.66
N TYR A 66 -4.35 -6.31 -2.26
CA TYR A 66 -4.59 -5.85 -0.90
C TYR A 66 -6.03 -6.09 -0.45
N GLU A 67 -7.00 -5.74 -1.28
CA GLU A 67 -8.41 -5.92 -0.98
C GLU A 67 -8.78 -7.40 -0.79
N GLU A 68 -8.26 -8.31 -1.61
CA GLU A 68 -8.55 -9.72 -1.49
C GLU A 68 -7.88 -10.36 -0.27
N LEU A 69 -6.61 -10.07 -0.03
CA LEU A 69 -5.90 -10.57 1.15
C LEU A 69 -6.47 -10.01 2.46
N SER A 70 -6.97 -8.77 2.44
CA SER A 70 -7.64 -8.14 3.59
C SER A 70 -9.01 -8.75 3.94
N GLU A 71 -9.60 -9.57 3.07
CA GLU A 71 -10.77 -10.39 3.45
C GLU A 71 -10.37 -11.60 4.32
N TRP A 72 -9.10 -11.97 4.31
CA TRP A 72 -8.60 -13.18 5.00
C TRP A 72 -7.75 -12.85 6.22
N TYR A 73 -7.13 -11.67 6.26
CA TYR A 73 -6.25 -11.21 7.32
C TYR A 73 -6.65 -9.85 7.85
N ASP A 74 -6.29 -9.57 9.09
CA ASP A 74 -6.52 -8.29 9.75
C ASP A 74 -5.55 -7.20 9.23
N ASP A 75 -5.88 -5.94 9.49
CA ASP A 75 -5.10 -4.76 9.08
C ASP A 75 -3.68 -4.71 9.69
N GLU A 76 -3.44 -5.49 10.75
CA GLU A 76 -2.12 -5.63 11.36
C GLU A 76 -1.19 -6.56 10.57
N VAL A 77 -1.74 -7.40 9.68
CA VAL A 77 -1.00 -8.40 8.91
C VAL A 77 -0.78 -7.97 7.46
N VAL A 78 -1.74 -7.28 6.84
CA VAL A 78 -1.69 -6.93 5.42
C VAL A 78 -1.60 -5.41 5.25
N HIS A 79 -0.55 -4.96 4.57
CA HIS A 79 -0.25 -3.56 4.36
C HIS A 79 -0.11 -3.24 2.87
N LEU A 80 -0.61 -2.07 2.46
CA LEU A 80 -0.42 -1.52 1.13
C LEU A 80 0.52 -0.31 1.21
N PHE A 81 1.56 -0.28 0.37
CA PHE A 81 2.39 0.91 0.14
C PHE A 81 2.01 1.55 -1.20
N PRO A 82 0.97 2.40 -1.23
CA PRO A 82 0.44 2.93 -2.47
C PRO A 82 1.32 4.06 -3.01
N VAL A 83 1.73 3.95 -4.26
CA VAL A 83 2.43 5.03 -4.98
C VAL A 83 1.83 5.15 -6.36
N GLU A 84 1.47 6.39 -6.74
CA GLU A 84 0.94 6.68 -8.07
C GLU A 84 1.98 6.39 -9.14
N GLU A 85 1.52 5.98 -10.31
CA GLU A 85 2.41 5.64 -11.42
C GLU A 85 3.00 6.88 -12.08
N SER A 86 2.25 7.99 -12.10
CA SER A 86 2.72 9.26 -12.62
C SER A 86 3.50 10.04 -11.58
N LEU A 87 4.72 10.47 -11.89
CA LEU A 87 5.50 11.35 -11.02
C LEU A 87 4.77 12.67 -10.74
N ALA A 88 4.05 13.19 -11.72
CA ALA A 88 3.25 14.40 -11.53
C ALA A 88 2.20 14.23 -10.41
N ALA A 89 1.59 13.06 -10.31
CA ALA A 89 0.63 12.77 -9.26
C ALA A 89 1.31 12.52 -7.90
N ASP A 90 2.43 11.80 -7.87
CA ASP A 90 3.16 11.50 -6.62
C ASP A 90 3.82 12.75 -6.00
N PHE A 91 4.24 13.72 -6.82
CA PHE A 91 4.76 15.01 -6.37
C PHE A 91 3.70 16.12 -6.24
N SER A 92 2.46 15.86 -6.56
CA SER A 92 1.33 16.75 -6.27
C SER A 92 0.88 16.60 -4.81
N VAL A 93 -0.19 17.31 -4.44
CA VAL A 93 -0.80 17.15 -3.12
C VAL A 93 -1.38 15.74 -3.01
N VAL A 94 -0.67 14.86 -2.31
CA VAL A 94 -1.10 13.48 -2.05
C VAL A 94 -2.16 13.48 -0.96
N SER A 95 -3.20 12.69 -1.11
CA SER A 95 -4.24 12.50 -0.08
C SER A 95 -3.61 12.04 1.24
N PRO A 96 -3.97 12.64 2.39
CA PRO A 96 -3.53 12.19 3.71
C PRO A 96 -3.78 10.69 3.98
N ASP A 97 -4.81 10.09 3.40
CA ASP A 97 -5.07 8.65 3.53
C ASP A 97 -3.98 7.82 2.85
N VAL A 98 -3.50 8.24 1.68
CA VAL A 98 -2.38 7.61 0.97
C VAL A 98 -1.08 7.76 1.78
N VAL A 99 -0.82 8.95 2.33
CA VAL A 99 0.33 9.19 3.20
C VAL A 99 0.25 8.33 4.46
N SER A 100 -0.92 8.26 5.09
CA SER A 100 -1.18 7.39 6.26
C SER A 100 -0.86 5.92 5.97
N GLN A 101 -1.32 5.38 4.84
CA GLN A 101 -1.02 4.00 4.45
C GLN A 101 0.49 3.77 4.26
N ARG A 102 1.19 4.71 3.61
CA ARG A 102 2.66 4.66 3.46
C ARG A 102 3.37 4.67 4.81
N ILE A 103 2.99 5.58 5.70
CA ILE A 103 3.56 5.71 7.05
C ILE A 103 3.37 4.43 7.86
N ARG A 104 2.15 3.89 7.89
CA ARG A 104 1.86 2.62 8.58
C ARG A 104 2.71 1.47 8.04
N THR A 105 2.85 1.38 6.71
CA THR A 105 3.67 0.35 6.07
C THR A 105 5.16 0.51 6.41
N LEU A 106 5.69 1.74 6.38
CA LEU A 106 7.09 2.01 6.76
C LEU A 106 7.34 1.71 8.24
N ASP A 107 6.42 2.08 9.14
CA ASP A 107 6.54 1.74 10.56
C ASP A 107 6.50 0.24 10.78
N PHE A 108 5.54 -0.46 10.18
CA PHE A 108 5.44 -1.92 10.22
C PHE A 108 6.74 -2.60 9.78
N LEU A 109 7.29 -2.22 8.63
CA LEU A 109 8.55 -2.75 8.12
C LEU A 109 9.74 -2.42 9.03
N SER A 110 9.82 -1.17 9.51
CA SER A 110 10.92 -0.71 10.36
C SER A 110 11.00 -1.44 11.69
N ARG A 111 9.88 -1.98 12.17
CA ARG A 111 9.78 -2.78 13.40
C ARG A 111 10.06 -4.26 13.18
N GLY A 112 10.26 -4.69 11.92
CA GLY A 112 10.52 -6.08 11.58
C GLY A 112 9.35 -7.01 11.88
N GLN A 113 8.12 -6.50 11.87
CA GLN A 113 6.90 -7.29 12.12
C GLN A 113 6.63 -8.24 10.97
N LYS A 114 6.11 -9.43 11.26
CA LYS A 114 5.71 -10.42 10.25
C LYS A 114 4.37 -10.03 9.65
N GLY A 115 4.27 -10.11 8.32
CA GLY A 115 3.05 -9.81 7.58
C GLY A 115 3.31 -9.71 6.09
N ILE A 116 2.31 -9.26 5.36
CA ILE A 116 2.30 -9.14 3.91
C ILE A 116 2.31 -7.66 3.54
N VAL A 117 3.29 -7.24 2.77
CA VAL A 117 3.37 -5.89 2.21
C VAL A 117 3.17 -5.95 0.71
N ILE A 118 2.21 -5.20 0.21
CA ILE A 118 1.90 -5.12 -1.21
C ILE A 118 2.34 -3.76 -1.72
N VAL A 119 3.11 -3.76 -2.80
CA VAL A 119 3.71 -2.54 -3.35
C VAL A 119 3.68 -2.56 -4.87
N PRO A 120 3.23 -1.47 -5.54
CA PRO A 120 3.37 -1.34 -6.98
C PRO A 120 4.82 -1.08 -7.37
N LEU A 121 5.17 -1.30 -8.64
CA LEU A 121 6.48 -0.98 -9.21
C LEU A 121 6.91 0.46 -8.91
N SER A 122 5.99 1.44 -9.03
CA SER A 122 6.23 2.84 -8.68
C SER A 122 6.69 3.01 -7.23
N GLY A 123 6.16 2.18 -6.30
CA GLY A 123 6.60 2.16 -4.90
C GLY A 123 8.01 1.60 -4.69
N ILE A 124 8.43 0.63 -5.51
CA ILE A 124 9.82 0.15 -5.53
C ILE A 124 10.78 1.19 -6.10
N GLN A 125 10.32 2.00 -7.06
CA GLN A 125 11.11 3.06 -7.68
C GLN A 125 11.21 4.33 -6.83
N LYS A 126 10.31 4.51 -5.86
CA LYS A 126 10.27 5.70 -4.99
C LYS A 126 11.53 5.76 -4.12
N LEU A 127 12.16 6.94 -4.09
CA LEU A 127 13.23 7.24 -3.15
C LEU A 127 12.63 7.50 -1.76
N LEU A 128 13.23 6.90 -0.75
CA LEU A 128 12.84 7.03 0.66
C LEU A 128 14.02 7.54 1.49
N VAL A 129 13.73 8.02 2.70
CA VAL A 129 14.77 8.31 3.69
C VAL A 129 15.41 6.99 4.15
N PRO A 130 16.66 6.98 4.63
CA PRO A 130 17.26 5.77 5.19
C PRO A 130 16.42 5.18 6.33
N ALA A 131 16.28 3.85 6.39
CA ALA A 131 15.49 3.16 7.41
C ALA A 131 15.91 3.54 8.85
N ALA A 132 17.20 3.84 9.06
CA ALA A 132 17.71 4.31 10.34
C ALA A 132 17.23 5.72 10.72
N VAL A 133 16.99 6.59 9.72
CA VAL A 133 16.38 7.91 9.90
C VAL A 133 14.91 7.74 10.26
N TRP A 134 14.19 6.92 9.50
CA TRP A 134 12.78 6.62 9.76
C TRP A 134 12.56 6.12 11.20
N LYS A 135 13.35 5.15 11.67
CA LYS A 135 13.26 4.61 13.03
C LYS A 135 13.34 5.66 14.12
N LYS A 136 14.12 6.72 13.89
CA LYS A 136 14.27 7.84 14.81
C LYS A 136 13.21 8.92 14.66
N SER A 137 12.42 8.86 13.59
CA SER A 137 11.39 9.83 13.26
C SER A 137 10.03 9.44 13.85
N SER A 138 10.01 9.00 15.11
CA SER A 138 8.79 8.78 15.89
C SER A 138 9.00 9.21 17.32
N ILE A 139 7.93 9.63 17.98
CA ILE A 139 7.95 10.04 19.38
C ILE A 139 7.17 9.00 20.19
N GLU A 140 7.80 8.43 21.21
CA GLU A 140 7.15 7.51 22.15
C GLU A 140 6.98 8.24 23.48
N LEU A 141 5.75 8.35 23.96
CA LEU A 141 5.40 8.99 25.22
C LEU A 141 4.51 8.06 26.03
N ALA A 142 4.75 8.04 27.33
CA ALA A 142 3.89 7.44 28.33
C ALA A 142 3.58 8.46 29.41
N MET A 143 2.58 8.20 30.23
CA MET A 143 2.34 9.00 31.44
C MET A 143 3.59 8.98 32.31
N GLY A 144 4.05 10.16 32.76
CA GLY A 144 5.31 10.33 33.47
C GLY A 144 6.58 10.43 32.61
N SER A 145 6.47 10.37 31.27
CA SER A 145 7.62 10.64 30.39
C SER A 145 8.04 12.11 30.47
N GLU A 146 9.35 12.37 30.46
CA GLU A 146 9.90 13.73 30.42
C GLU A 146 10.34 14.10 29.00
N ILE A 147 10.04 15.32 28.56
CA ILE A 147 10.56 15.93 27.34
C ILE A 147 11.69 16.92 27.70
N GLU A 148 12.58 17.21 26.76
CA GLU A 148 13.69 18.16 26.98
C GLU A 148 13.18 19.58 27.30
N SER A 149 12.24 20.08 26.50
CA SER A 149 11.50 21.33 26.71
C SER A 149 10.29 21.35 25.80
N MET A 150 9.31 22.21 26.09
CA MET A 150 8.14 22.40 25.24
C MET A 150 8.52 22.92 23.85
N ASP A 151 9.49 23.84 23.75
CA ASP A 151 9.95 24.37 22.47
C ASP A 151 10.65 23.29 21.62
N ALA A 152 11.49 22.46 22.23
CA ALA A 152 12.13 21.32 21.54
C ALA A 152 11.10 20.29 21.07
N PHE A 153 10.06 20.03 21.85
CA PHE A 153 8.97 19.13 21.47
C PHE A 153 8.16 19.65 20.28
N VAL A 154 7.82 20.94 20.29
CA VAL A 154 7.16 21.62 19.17
C VAL A 154 8.03 21.57 17.91
N GLU A 155 9.33 21.83 18.05
CA GLU A 155 10.26 21.73 16.92
C GLU A 155 10.33 20.33 16.36
N GLN A 156 10.37 19.30 17.20
CA GLN A 156 10.33 17.90 16.78
C GLN A 156 9.03 17.55 16.03
N LEU A 157 7.87 18.05 16.46
CA LEU A 157 6.61 17.87 15.73
C LEU A 157 6.65 18.49 14.32
N VAL A 158 7.23 19.68 14.19
CA VAL A 158 7.42 20.34 12.88
C VAL A 158 8.36 19.51 11.99
N GLU A 159 9.46 18.97 12.52
CA GLU A 159 10.39 18.08 11.79
C GLU A 159 9.71 16.78 11.34
N LEU A 160 8.75 16.28 12.13
CA LEU A 160 7.92 15.14 11.77
C LEU A 160 6.85 15.47 10.71
N GLY A 161 6.77 16.73 10.26
CA GLY A 161 5.86 17.18 9.20
C GLY A 161 4.48 17.63 9.70
N TYR A 162 4.25 17.74 11.01
CA TYR A 162 3.01 18.28 11.55
C TYR A 162 2.93 19.80 11.34
N ARG A 163 1.74 20.28 10.97
CA ARG A 163 1.46 21.71 10.80
C ARG A 163 0.89 22.30 12.08
N ARG A 164 1.46 23.41 12.51
CA ARG A 164 0.97 24.13 13.69
C ARG A 164 -0.28 24.94 13.35
N GLU A 165 -1.34 24.70 14.11
CA GLU A 165 -2.62 25.40 13.97
C GLU A 165 -3.07 25.94 15.34
N ASN A 166 -4.05 26.85 15.33
CA ASN A 166 -4.62 27.36 16.58
C ASN A 166 -5.49 26.29 17.27
N MET A 167 -6.09 25.40 16.51
CA MET A 167 -6.95 24.31 16.96
C MET A 167 -6.86 23.16 15.96
N VAL A 168 -6.66 21.95 16.49
CA VAL A 168 -6.57 20.74 15.69
C VAL A 168 -7.95 20.33 15.16
N ALA A 169 -8.06 20.20 13.85
CA ALA A 169 -9.29 19.79 13.15
C ALA A 169 -9.08 18.61 12.19
N THR A 170 -7.90 18.53 11.55
CA THR A 170 -7.60 17.51 10.55
C THR A 170 -6.30 16.75 10.86
N PRO A 171 -6.15 15.49 10.37
CA PRO A 171 -4.90 14.74 10.53
C PRO A 171 -3.67 15.50 10.00
N GLY A 172 -2.55 15.38 10.70
CA GLY A 172 -1.31 16.07 10.39
C GLY A 172 -1.19 17.47 11.02
N GLU A 173 -2.14 17.85 11.87
CA GLU A 173 -2.11 19.12 12.60
C GLU A 173 -1.72 18.94 14.07
N PHE A 174 -1.12 19.99 14.66
CA PHE A 174 -0.94 20.10 16.10
C PHE A 174 -1.23 21.52 16.58
N ALA A 175 -1.59 21.65 17.85
CA ALA A 175 -1.83 22.95 18.51
C ALA A 175 -1.20 22.95 19.91
N LEU A 176 -0.58 24.09 20.29
CA LEU A 176 -0.04 24.30 21.62
C LEU A 176 -0.87 25.38 22.33
N ARG A 177 -1.40 25.05 23.51
CA ARG A 177 -2.20 25.94 24.37
C ARG A 177 -1.76 25.81 25.83
N GLY A 178 -0.82 26.69 26.24
CA GLY A 178 -0.20 26.61 27.57
C GLY A 178 0.60 25.33 27.71
N SER A 179 0.22 24.48 28.67
CA SER A 179 0.84 23.17 28.90
C SER A 179 0.21 22.04 28.06
N ILE A 180 -0.80 22.32 27.24
CA ILE A 180 -1.53 21.31 26.48
C ILE A 180 -1.07 21.31 25.03
N VAL A 181 -0.70 20.13 24.53
CA VAL A 181 -0.40 19.89 23.12
C VAL A 181 -1.45 18.94 22.55
N ASP A 182 -2.23 19.42 21.60
CA ASP A 182 -3.16 18.64 20.82
C ASP A 182 -2.49 18.23 19.51
N ILE A 183 -2.55 16.93 19.14
CA ILE A 183 -1.91 16.39 17.94
C ILE A 183 -2.90 15.46 17.24
N TYR A 184 -3.00 15.53 15.90
CA TYR A 184 -3.79 14.56 15.13
C TYR A 184 -2.88 13.72 14.23
N PRO A 185 -2.41 12.54 14.70
CA PRO A 185 -1.62 11.65 13.87
C PRO A 185 -2.41 11.13 12.66
N LEU A 186 -1.72 10.90 11.53
CA LEU A 186 -2.33 10.40 10.30
C LEU A 186 -2.79 8.94 10.40
N ASP A 187 -2.21 8.17 11.30
CA ASP A 187 -2.48 6.75 11.50
C ASP A 187 -3.53 6.46 12.57
N GLN A 188 -4.06 7.50 13.25
CA GLN A 188 -5.04 7.35 14.33
C GLN A 188 -6.42 7.87 13.95
N GLU A 189 -7.45 7.25 14.50
CA GLU A 189 -8.84 7.64 14.28
C GLU A 189 -9.20 8.95 15.00
N TYR A 190 -8.64 9.16 16.19
CA TYR A 190 -8.89 10.33 17.02
C TYR A 190 -7.61 11.08 17.32
N PRO A 191 -7.66 12.43 17.41
CA PRO A 191 -6.53 13.22 17.85
C PRO A 191 -6.22 12.99 19.33
N LEU A 192 -4.99 13.30 19.70
CA LEU A 192 -4.42 13.15 21.02
C LEU A 192 -4.31 14.49 21.71
N ARG A 193 -4.60 14.51 23.01
CA ARG A 193 -4.37 15.65 23.91
C ARG A 193 -3.37 15.23 24.97
N LEU A 194 -2.18 15.84 24.93
CA LEU A 194 -1.11 15.66 25.90
C LEU A 194 -1.16 16.84 26.86
N ASP A 195 -1.31 16.58 28.14
CA ASP A 195 -1.23 17.59 29.19
C ASP A 195 0.12 17.42 29.92
N PHE A 196 0.85 18.53 30.06
CA PHE A 196 2.18 18.52 30.66
C PHE A 196 2.19 19.28 31.98
N PHE A 197 2.84 18.73 32.98
CA PHE A 197 3.25 19.44 34.16
C PHE A 197 4.73 19.80 34.02
N ASP A 198 5.02 21.06 33.64
CA ASP A 198 6.35 21.50 33.20
C ASP A 198 6.82 20.71 31.96
N THR A 199 7.74 19.75 32.14
CA THR A 199 8.25 18.87 31.07
C THR A 199 7.75 17.44 31.17
N GLU A 200 7.03 17.07 32.23
CA GLU A 200 6.50 15.73 32.46
C GLU A 200 5.10 15.58 31.85
N VAL A 201 4.84 14.46 31.17
CA VAL A 201 3.53 14.10 30.64
C VAL A 201 2.61 13.69 31.80
N ASP A 202 1.68 14.56 32.20
CA ASP A 202 0.70 14.30 33.25
C ASP A 202 -0.44 13.40 32.78
N SER A 203 -0.97 13.64 31.57
CA SER A 203 -2.01 12.78 31.01
C SER A 203 -2.00 12.76 29.47
N ILE A 204 -2.42 11.62 28.92
CA ILE A 204 -2.63 11.40 27.48
C ILE A 204 -4.09 11.00 27.27
N ARG A 205 -4.81 11.72 26.42
CA ARG A 205 -6.22 11.46 26.13
C ARG A 205 -6.50 11.53 24.64
N THR A 206 -7.43 10.73 24.17
CA THR A 206 -8.06 10.97 22.87
C THR A 206 -9.12 12.07 23.01
N PHE A 207 -9.43 12.77 21.93
CA PHE A 207 -10.53 13.72 21.93
C PHE A 207 -11.24 13.76 20.55
N ASN A 208 -12.46 14.25 20.54
CA ASN A 208 -13.23 14.42 19.31
C ASN A 208 -12.86 15.76 18.65
N ALA A 209 -12.38 15.74 17.40
CA ALA A 209 -11.91 16.92 16.68
C ALA A 209 -13.03 17.97 16.45
N GLU A 210 -14.28 17.54 16.25
CA GLU A 210 -15.41 18.45 16.01
C GLU A 210 -15.87 19.17 17.30
N THR A 211 -16.00 18.40 18.39
CA THR A 211 -16.52 18.94 19.67
C THR A 211 -15.42 19.41 20.61
N GLN A 212 -14.17 19.09 20.34
CA GLN A 212 -12.98 19.40 21.16
C GLN A 212 -13.04 18.77 22.58
N ARG A 213 -13.94 17.82 22.82
CA ARG A 213 -14.11 17.16 24.12
C ARG A 213 -13.20 15.94 24.23
N SER A 214 -12.50 15.85 25.36
CA SER A 214 -11.70 14.66 25.68
C SER A 214 -12.60 13.43 25.81
N MET A 215 -12.04 12.28 25.44
CA MET A 215 -12.68 10.97 25.45
C MET A 215 -11.90 10.03 26.37
N ASP A 216 -11.18 9.06 25.80
CA ASP A 216 -10.52 8.02 26.56
C ASP A 216 -9.12 8.45 27.04
N VAL A 217 -8.75 7.98 28.23
CA VAL A 217 -7.37 8.11 28.76
C VAL A 217 -6.55 6.92 28.28
N ILE A 218 -5.38 7.19 27.73
CA ILE A 218 -4.43 6.17 27.29
C ILE A 218 -3.12 6.28 28.07
N GLN A 219 -2.42 5.17 28.27
CA GLN A 219 -1.23 5.14 29.13
C GLN A 219 0.04 5.50 28.35
N GLU A 220 0.10 5.13 27.09
CA GLU A 220 1.24 5.34 26.21
C GLU A 220 0.78 5.60 24.79
N VAL A 221 1.57 6.32 24.02
CA VAL A 221 1.33 6.61 22.61
C VAL A 221 2.63 6.66 21.83
N ARG A 222 2.57 6.20 20.59
CA ARG A 222 3.59 6.41 19.58
C ARG A 222 3.05 7.35 18.52
N ILE A 223 3.72 8.47 18.31
CA ILE A 223 3.39 9.48 17.32
C ILE A 223 4.31 9.27 16.11
N LEU A 224 3.73 8.87 14.99
CA LEU A 224 4.43 8.68 13.73
C LEU A 224 4.56 10.00 12.98
N PRO A 225 5.49 10.12 12.01
CA PRO A 225 5.58 11.31 11.16
C PRO A 225 4.25 11.60 10.43
N ALA A 226 3.97 12.86 10.17
CA ALA A 226 2.87 13.29 9.31
C ALA A 226 3.27 13.35 7.83
N THR A 227 4.39 12.75 7.47
CA THR A 227 4.93 12.65 6.11
C THR A 227 5.65 11.31 5.91
N ASP A 228 5.62 10.77 4.69
CA ASP A 228 6.40 9.58 4.31
C ASP A 228 7.90 9.89 4.07
N LEU A 229 8.28 11.17 4.09
CA LEU A 229 9.65 11.67 3.92
C LEU A 229 10.05 12.64 5.06
N PRO A 230 10.23 12.18 6.30
CA PRO A 230 10.69 13.04 7.39
C PRO A 230 12.13 13.48 7.14
N LEU A 231 12.34 14.78 6.89
CA LEU A 231 13.65 15.35 6.61
C LEU A 231 14.24 15.96 7.88
N GLN A 232 15.41 15.47 8.29
CA GLN A 232 16.15 16.03 9.43
C GLN A 232 16.80 17.35 9.02
N LYS A 233 16.59 18.43 9.78
CA LYS A 233 17.15 19.76 9.53
C LYS A 233 18.68 19.74 9.31
N GLU A 234 19.41 19.02 10.15
CA GLU A 234 20.86 18.91 10.01
C GLU A 234 21.29 18.27 8.68
N ALA A 235 20.56 17.25 8.21
CA ALA A 235 20.84 16.60 6.92
C ALA A 235 20.55 17.55 5.76
N VAL A 236 19.46 18.32 5.85
CA VAL A 236 19.10 19.35 4.87
C VAL A 236 20.19 20.44 4.81
N TRP A 237 20.64 20.97 5.95
CA TRP A 237 21.70 21.97 5.97
C TRP A 237 23.02 21.45 5.38
N LYS A 238 23.41 20.23 5.71
CA LYS A 238 24.60 19.60 5.10
C LYS A 238 24.47 19.44 3.58
N ALA A 239 23.25 19.27 3.07
CA ALA A 239 22.97 19.14 1.65
C ALA A 239 22.97 20.48 0.91
N GLN A 240 22.80 21.62 1.58
CA GLN A 240 22.70 22.94 0.99
C GLN A 240 23.86 23.25 0.01
N THR A 241 25.10 22.95 0.39
CA THR A 241 26.26 23.14 -0.47
C THR A 241 26.17 22.31 -1.77
N LYS A 242 25.65 21.08 -1.68
CA LYS A 242 25.50 20.21 -2.86
C LYS A 242 24.38 20.73 -3.77
N ILE A 243 23.26 21.12 -3.19
CA ILE A 243 22.12 21.71 -3.93
C ILE A 243 22.55 22.97 -4.64
N HIS A 244 23.26 23.87 -3.93
CA HIS A 244 23.83 25.08 -4.50
C HIS A 244 24.77 24.78 -5.69
N ALA A 245 25.68 23.82 -5.56
CA ALA A 245 26.59 23.44 -6.62
C ALA A 245 25.89 22.89 -7.87
N LEU A 246 24.75 22.19 -7.72
CA LEU A 246 23.95 21.73 -8.85
C LEU A 246 23.33 22.90 -9.61
N TYR A 247 22.73 23.87 -8.91
CA TYR A 247 22.19 25.07 -9.54
C TYR A 247 23.27 25.96 -10.18
N GLU A 248 24.44 26.11 -9.55
CA GLU A 248 25.58 26.81 -10.17
C GLU A 248 25.99 26.17 -11.49
N LYS A 249 26.01 24.84 -11.56
CA LYS A 249 26.30 24.11 -12.79
C LYS A 249 25.28 24.44 -13.87
N ASP A 250 24.01 24.46 -13.52
CA ASP A 250 22.89 24.77 -14.44
C ASP A 250 22.96 26.24 -14.91
N VAL A 251 23.28 27.18 -14.00
CA VAL A 251 23.55 28.60 -14.36
C VAL A 251 24.67 28.73 -15.35
N LYS A 252 25.77 27.95 -15.19
CA LYS A 252 26.91 27.98 -16.13
C LYS A 252 26.56 27.34 -17.48
N ALA A 253 25.68 26.35 -17.50
CA ALA A 253 25.20 25.65 -18.69
C ALA A 253 24.09 26.39 -19.44
N ALA A 254 23.43 27.38 -18.82
CA ALA A 254 22.34 28.13 -19.41
C ALA A 254 22.78 28.93 -20.64
N GLN A 255 22.10 28.72 -21.78
CA GLN A 255 22.44 29.31 -23.06
C GLN A 255 21.87 30.73 -23.26
N SER A 256 20.82 31.09 -22.53
CA SER A 256 20.20 32.44 -22.60
C SER A 256 20.32 33.19 -21.29
N PRO A 257 20.38 34.54 -21.31
CA PRO A 257 20.38 35.36 -20.11
C PRO A 257 19.12 35.16 -19.27
N GLU A 258 17.96 35.06 -19.90
CA GLU A 258 16.66 34.87 -19.24
C GLU A 258 16.65 33.56 -18.45
N ARG A 259 17.17 32.49 -19.04
CA ARG A 259 17.29 31.19 -18.37
C ARG A 259 18.23 31.24 -17.17
N LYS A 260 19.36 31.94 -17.34
CA LYS A 260 20.36 32.12 -16.28
C LYS A 260 19.76 32.85 -15.07
N ASP A 261 19.01 33.93 -15.33
CA ASP A 261 18.37 34.70 -14.28
C ASP A 261 17.24 33.92 -13.59
N GLN A 262 16.46 33.15 -14.35
CA GLN A 262 15.42 32.28 -13.79
C GLN A 262 16.02 31.25 -12.81
N VAL A 263 17.06 30.52 -13.21
CA VAL A 263 17.69 29.49 -12.34
C VAL A 263 18.31 30.14 -11.10
N LYS A 264 18.94 31.31 -11.23
CA LYS A 264 19.48 32.05 -10.08
C LYS A 264 18.41 32.49 -9.10
N ASN A 265 17.28 33.00 -9.59
CA ASN A 265 16.17 33.44 -8.73
C ASN A 265 15.59 32.27 -7.91
N ILE A 266 15.46 31.08 -8.53
CA ILE A 266 15.00 29.88 -7.84
C ILE A 266 16.00 29.42 -6.78
N GLN A 267 17.29 29.40 -7.13
CA GLN A 267 18.36 29.09 -6.19
C GLN A 267 18.35 30.03 -4.98
N GLN A 268 18.27 31.34 -5.22
CA GLN A 268 18.22 32.34 -4.14
C GLN A 268 16.96 32.17 -3.26
N ALA A 269 15.81 31.81 -3.84
CA ALA A 269 14.60 31.55 -3.07
C ALA A 269 14.76 30.32 -2.15
N ILE A 270 15.37 29.25 -2.63
CA ILE A 270 15.65 28.06 -1.81
C ILE A 270 16.65 28.39 -0.70
N ASP A 271 17.74 29.09 -1.03
CA ASP A 271 18.75 29.47 -0.05
C ASP A 271 18.15 30.35 1.06
N ALA A 272 17.32 31.34 0.70
CA ALA A 272 16.63 32.22 1.66
C ALA A 272 15.69 31.45 2.58
N GLN A 273 14.92 30.48 2.07
CA GLN A 273 14.06 29.65 2.91
C GLN A 273 14.88 28.79 3.89
N LEU A 274 15.97 28.18 3.42
CA LEU A 274 16.86 27.36 4.26
C LEU A 274 17.57 28.21 5.34
N GLU A 275 18.00 29.41 5.01
CA GLU A 275 18.61 30.36 5.97
C GLU A 275 17.62 30.77 7.07
N ASN A 276 16.32 30.88 6.72
CA ASN A 276 15.24 31.16 7.68
C ASN A 276 14.82 29.92 8.50
N GLY A 277 15.45 28.77 8.28
CA GLY A 277 15.10 27.51 8.94
C GLY A 277 13.83 26.83 8.41
N GLU A 278 13.34 27.29 7.26
CA GLU A 278 12.20 26.68 6.56
C GLU A 278 12.67 25.54 5.65
N ILE A 279 11.88 24.48 5.54
CA ILE A 279 12.11 23.38 4.58
C ILE A 279 11.26 23.67 3.33
N PRO A 280 11.89 24.05 2.18
CA PRO A 280 11.16 24.28 0.94
C PRO A 280 10.38 23.04 0.51
N SER A 281 9.15 23.20 0.03
CA SER A 281 8.29 22.11 -0.41
C SER A 281 8.87 21.27 -1.54
N ASN A 282 9.77 21.84 -2.34
CA ASN A 282 10.46 21.15 -3.43
C ASN A 282 11.75 20.40 -2.99
N LEU A 283 12.11 20.44 -1.70
CA LEU A 283 13.30 19.72 -1.21
C LEU A 283 13.18 18.20 -1.34
N THR A 284 11.98 17.66 -1.44
CA THR A 284 11.78 16.24 -1.74
C THR A 284 12.42 15.80 -3.04
N TYR A 285 12.58 16.70 -4.02
CA TYR A 285 13.31 16.44 -5.27
C TYR A 285 14.83 16.27 -5.07
N PHE A 286 15.36 16.80 -3.97
CA PHE A 286 16.79 16.78 -3.64
C PHE A 286 17.15 15.68 -2.64
N LEU A 287 16.30 14.67 -2.49
CA LEU A 287 16.49 13.60 -1.49
C LEU A 287 17.87 12.92 -1.64
N GLU A 288 18.35 12.73 -2.89
CA GLU A 288 19.69 12.19 -3.19
C GLU A 288 20.85 13.11 -2.71
N CYS A 289 20.60 14.42 -2.60
CA CYS A 289 21.59 15.35 -2.02
C CYS A 289 21.59 15.28 -0.50
N ILE A 290 20.41 15.13 0.10
CA ILE A 290 20.20 15.07 1.56
C ILE A 290 20.70 13.72 2.09
N TYR A 291 20.29 12.63 1.44
CA TYR A 291 20.70 11.27 1.76
C TYR A 291 21.36 10.62 0.52
N PRO A 292 22.70 10.54 0.49
CA PRO A 292 23.43 10.03 -0.68
C PRO A 292 23.15 8.56 -1.00
N GLU A 293 22.73 7.79 -0.02
CA GLU A 293 22.32 6.39 -0.19
C GLU A 293 20.91 6.35 -0.79
N LYS A 294 20.78 5.74 -1.98
CA LYS A 294 19.49 5.56 -2.63
C LYS A 294 18.73 4.46 -1.91
N THR A 295 17.84 4.84 -1.01
CA THR A 295 17.02 3.92 -0.23
C THR A 295 15.71 3.65 -0.94
N SER A 296 15.34 2.39 -1.08
CA SER A 296 14.07 1.88 -1.59
C SER A 296 13.23 1.28 -0.44
N LEU A 297 12.00 0.87 -0.74
CA LEU A 297 11.17 0.13 0.23
C LEU A 297 11.84 -1.18 0.68
N LEU A 298 12.62 -1.83 -0.21
CA LEU A 298 13.29 -3.09 0.11
C LEU A 298 14.41 -2.95 1.15
N ASP A 299 14.91 -1.73 1.39
CA ASP A 299 15.89 -1.47 2.44
C ASP A 299 15.27 -1.41 3.84
N TYR A 300 13.94 -1.36 3.94
CA TYR A 300 13.19 -1.44 5.19
C TYR A 300 12.78 -2.87 5.56
N VAL A 301 12.85 -3.78 4.61
CA VAL A 301 12.37 -5.15 4.77
C VAL A 301 13.40 -6.00 5.54
N SER A 302 12.92 -6.97 6.31
CA SER A 302 13.79 -7.92 7.02
C SER A 302 14.67 -8.70 6.06
N LYS A 303 15.90 -9.01 6.47
CA LYS A 303 16.90 -9.69 5.62
C LYS A 303 16.51 -11.10 5.20
N ASP A 304 15.59 -11.73 5.92
CA ASP A 304 15.05 -13.06 5.67
C ASP A 304 13.67 -13.04 5.00
N ALA A 305 13.18 -11.85 4.62
CA ALA A 305 11.91 -11.70 3.93
C ALA A 305 11.90 -12.42 2.57
N TYR A 306 10.71 -12.67 2.06
CA TYR A 306 10.50 -13.29 0.78
C TYR A 306 9.80 -12.35 -0.21
N LEU A 307 10.20 -12.37 -1.48
CA LEU A 307 9.58 -11.56 -2.53
C LEU A 307 8.70 -12.40 -3.45
N ILE A 308 7.53 -11.89 -3.78
CA ILE A 308 6.76 -12.35 -4.94
C ILE A 308 6.68 -11.19 -5.93
N ILE A 309 7.12 -11.41 -7.16
CA ILE A 309 7.02 -10.45 -8.24
C ILE A 309 5.90 -10.90 -9.17
N ASP A 310 4.76 -10.22 -9.06
CA ASP A 310 3.56 -10.54 -9.83
C ASP A 310 3.66 -10.06 -11.28
N ASP A 311 3.12 -10.84 -12.20
CA ASP A 311 3.06 -10.57 -13.65
C ASP A 311 4.37 -9.94 -14.19
N TYR A 312 5.47 -10.68 -14.03
CA TYR A 312 6.82 -10.16 -14.33
C TYR A 312 6.99 -9.67 -15.77
N ALA A 313 6.27 -10.23 -16.72
CA ALA A 313 6.31 -9.74 -18.10
C ALA A 313 5.78 -8.31 -18.20
N ARG A 314 4.65 -8.04 -17.58
CA ARG A 314 4.05 -6.70 -17.49
C ARG A 314 4.87 -5.74 -16.62
N PHE A 315 5.49 -6.27 -15.56
CA PHE A 315 6.43 -5.50 -14.75
C PHE A 315 7.58 -4.92 -15.59
N ILE A 316 8.20 -5.72 -16.47
CA ILE A 316 9.29 -5.25 -17.36
C ILE A 316 8.77 -4.19 -18.34
N GLU A 317 7.60 -4.40 -18.94
CA GLU A 317 6.99 -3.45 -19.87
C GLU A 317 6.70 -2.12 -19.17
N LYS A 318 6.04 -2.19 -18.02
CA LYS A 318 5.67 -1.00 -17.24
C LYS A 318 6.89 -0.24 -16.73
N SER A 319 7.98 -0.94 -16.34
CA SER A 319 9.23 -0.29 -15.92
C SER A 319 9.77 0.65 -16.99
N LYS A 320 9.77 0.22 -18.27
CA LYS A 320 10.21 1.07 -19.38
C LYS A 320 9.33 2.30 -19.56
N THR A 321 8.01 2.11 -19.53
CA THR A 321 7.05 3.21 -19.66
C THR A 321 7.24 4.25 -18.56
N LEU A 322 7.37 3.82 -17.31
CA LEU A 322 7.58 4.73 -16.19
C LEU A 322 8.93 5.46 -16.25
N GLU A 323 9.99 4.79 -16.72
CA GLU A 323 11.29 5.42 -16.94
C GLU A 323 11.22 6.52 -18.02
N GLU A 324 10.50 6.28 -19.12
CA GLU A 324 10.28 7.26 -20.19
C GLU A 324 9.46 8.44 -19.70
N GLU A 325 8.32 8.20 -19.01
CA GLU A 325 7.49 9.25 -18.41
C GLU A 325 8.26 10.08 -17.39
N ALA A 326 9.05 9.45 -16.52
CA ALA A 326 9.92 10.12 -15.57
C ALA A 326 10.96 11.01 -16.26
N GLY A 327 11.52 10.55 -17.38
CA GLY A 327 12.44 11.32 -18.21
C GLY A 327 11.81 12.59 -18.79
N TYR A 328 10.60 12.48 -19.35
CA TYR A 328 9.87 13.64 -19.88
C TYR A 328 9.51 14.65 -18.78
N TRP A 329 8.96 14.17 -17.66
CA TRP A 329 8.61 15.01 -16.53
C TRP A 329 9.83 15.75 -15.97
N LYS A 330 10.92 15.04 -15.78
CA LYS A 330 12.19 15.61 -15.31
C LYS A 330 12.72 16.68 -16.26
N THR A 331 12.72 16.44 -17.58
CA THR A 331 13.18 17.39 -18.58
C THR A 331 12.39 18.70 -18.51
N HIS A 332 11.05 18.60 -18.44
CA HIS A 332 10.19 19.78 -18.30
C HIS A 332 10.51 20.60 -17.05
N HIS A 333 10.71 19.94 -15.91
CA HIS A 333 11.02 20.62 -14.63
C HIS A 333 12.45 21.21 -14.59
N ILE A 334 13.40 20.59 -15.30
CA ILE A 334 14.70 21.20 -15.51
C ILE A 334 14.56 22.45 -16.38
N GLU A 335 13.79 22.40 -17.47
CA GLU A 335 13.55 23.55 -18.35
C GLU A 335 12.85 24.71 -17.64
N THR A 336 11.96 24.45 -16.71
CA THR A 336 11.32 25.47 -15.87
C THR A 336 12.18 25.92 -14.70
N GLY A 337 13.27 25.20 -14.38
CA GLY A 337 14.16 25.48 -13.25
C GLY A 337 13.64 24.99 -11.90
N ALA A 338 12.51 24.29 -11.88
CA ALA A 338 11.93 23.78 -10.64
C ALA A 338 12.84 22.76 -9.95
N ILE A 339 13.64 22.02 -10.74
CA ILE A 339 14.65 21.07 -10.25
C ILE A 339 16.00 21.33 -10.94
N ALA A 340 17.08 21.00 -10.26
CA ALA A 340 18.42 21.04 -10.85
C ALA A 340 18.68 19.83 -11.75
N SER A 341 19.56 20.01 -12.77
CA SER A 341 20.01 18.90 -13.60
C SER A 341 20.87 17.91 -12.77
N GLY A 342 20.94 16.66 -13.21
CA GLY A 342 21.77 15.64 -12.55
C GLY A 342 21.13 14.87 -11.40
N LEU A 343 19.93 15.27 -10.93
CA LEU A 343 19.21 14.56 -9.87
C LEU A 343 18.52 13.30 -10.39
N SER A 344 18.45 12.26 -9.56
CA SER A 344 17.56 11.11 -9.76
C SER A 344 16.31 11.31 -8.93
N LEU A 345 15.15 11.29 -9.57
CA LEU A 345 13.85 11.44 -8.90
C LEU A 345 13.26 10.09 -8.49
N VAL A 346 13.63 9.06 -9.22
CA VAL A 346 13.23 7.67 -9.00
C VAL A 346 14.43 6.74 -9.23
N GLN A 347 14.31 5.52 -8.74
CA GLN A 347 15.28 4.44 -8.97
C GLN A 347 14.85 3.56 -10.15
N ASP A 348 15.78 2.84 -10.76
CA ASP A 348 15.46 1.76 -11.69
C ASP A 348 14.92 0.56 -10.87
N GLY A 349 13.60 0.29 -10.97
CA GLY A 349 12.95 -0.78 -10.21
C GLY A 349 13.51 -2.18 -10.54
N ARG A 350 13.96 -2.41 -11.78
CA ARG A 350 14.59 -3.68 -12.17
C ARG A 350 15.95 -3.85 -11.48
N LYS A 351 16.71 -2.76 -11.37
CA LYS A 351 18.00 -2.75 -10.69
C LYS A 351 17.81 -2.99 -9.19
N VAL A 352 16.86 -2.30 -8.55
CA VAL A 352 16.53 -2.48 -7.13
C VAL A 352 16.17 -3.94 -6.84
N LEU A 353 15.28 -4.55 -7.64
CA LEU A 353 14.95 -5.97 -7.47
C LEU A 353 16.16 -6.88 -7.70
N LYS A 354 16.98 -6.63 -8.71
CA LYS A 354 18.15 -7.46 -9.03
C LYS A 354 19.23 -7.42 -7.96
N GLU A 355 19.44 -6.25 -7.35
CA GLU A 355 20.46 -6.03 -6.32
C GLU A 355 19.98 -6.51 -4.93
N SER A 356 18.69 -6.73 -4.75
CA SER A 356 18.14 -7.27 -3.51
C SER A 356 18.58 -8.72 -3.30
N PRO A 357 19.12 -9.08 -2.12
CA PRO A 357 19.56 -10.44 -1.81
C PRO A 357 18.43 -11.40 -1.44
N LEU A 358 17.17 -10.93 -1.43
CA LEU A 358 16.03 -11.71 -0.96
C LEU A 358 15.65 -12.83 -1.92
N SER A 359 15.34 -14.01 -1.38
CA SER A 359 14.75 -15.12 -2.14
C SER A 359 13.40 -14.70 -2.72
N ARG A 360 13.07 -15.21 -3.92
CA ARG A 360 11.92 -14.73 -4.66
C ARG A 360 11.24 -15.73 -5.56
N THR A 361 9.96 -15.53 -5.76
CA THR A 361 9.18 -16.16 -6.83
C THR A 361 8.69 -15.10 -7.82
N TYR A 362 8.94 -15.35 -9.10
CA TYR A 362 8.31 -14.62 -10.18
C TYR A 362 7.01 -15.33 -10.58
N LEU A 363 5.92 -14.57 -10.71
CA LEU A 363 4.67 -15.07 -11.28
C LEU A 363 4.52 -14.59 -12.70
N ALA A 364 4.10 -15.46 -13.60
CA ALA A 364 3.77 -15.09 -14.98
C ALA A 364 2.70 -16.03 -15.53
N ILE A 365 1.85 -15.53 -16.43
CA ILE A 365 0.87 -16.37 -17.10
C ILE A 365 1.56 -17.24 -18.16
N PHE A 366 2.52 -16.66 -18.89
CA PHE A 366 3.26 -17.33 -19.97
C PHE A 366 4.76 -17.12 -19.80
N GLN A 367 5.55 -18.06 -20.32
CA GLN A 367 7.01 -17.96 -20.29
C GLN A 367 7.59 -16.88 -21.24
N LYS A 368 6.75 -16.30 -22.10
CA LYS A 368 7.17 -15.28 -23.07
C LYS A 368 7.33 -13.90 -22.41
N GLY A 369 8.36 -13.16 -22.80
CA GLY A 369 8.56 -11.76 -22.34
C GLY A 369 9.33 -11.62 -21.03
N LEU A 370 9.83 -12.71 -20.44
CA LEU A 370 10.49 -12.71 -19.13
C LEU A 370 11.98 -12.26 -19.18
N GLY A 371 12.52 -12.01 -20.38
CA GLY A 371 13.94 -11.68 -20.53
C GLY A 371 14.87 -12.84 -20.12
N ARG A 372 16.03 -12.50 -19.57
CA ARG A 372 16.99 -13.49 -19.03
C ARG A 372 16.92 -13.48 -17.51
N LEU A 373 16.16 -14.41 -16.95
CA LEU A 373 16.14 -14.69 -15.52
C LEU A 373 17.06 -15.87 -15.21
N ALA A 374 17.86 -15.74 -14.17
CA ALA A 374 18.53 -16.91 -13.57
C ALA A 374 17.51 -17.54 -12.63
N LEU A 375 17.06 -18.75 -12.93
CA LEU A 375 16.01 -19.46 -12.21
C LEU A 375 16.56 -20.82 -11.75
N ASP A 376 16.29 -21.15 -10.49
CA ASP A 376 16.63 -22.45 -9.91
C ASP A 376 15.54 -23.49 -10.21
N ALA A 377 14.28 -23.05 -10.29
CA ALA A 377 13.14 -23.92 -10.55
C ALA A 377 12.02 -23.21 -11.34
N ILE A 378 11.23 -24.03 -12.06
CA ILE A 378 10.03 -23.57 -12.79
C ILE A 378 8.87 -24.51 -12.42
N HIS A 379 7.76 -23.93 -11.98
CA HIS A 379 6.56 -24.63 -11.55
C HIS A 379 5.37 -24.26 -12.44
N PRO A 380 5.01 -25.08 -13.44
CA PRO A 380 3.81 -24.84 -14.23
C PRO A 380 2.56 -25.27 -13.44
N ILE A 381 1.57 -24.38 -13.31
CA ILE A 381 0.29 -24.64 -12.65
C ILE A 381 -0.82 -24.19 -13.61
N THR A 382 -1.60 -25.14 -14.11
CA THR A 382 -2.68 -24.84 -15.04
C THR A 382 -3.91 -24.37 -14.28
N THR A 383 -4.31 -23.10 -14.50
CA THR A 383 -5.54 -22.53 -13.93
C THR A 383 -6.55 -22.17 -15.02
N ARG A 384 -7.84 -22.23 -14.69
CA ARG A 384 -8.92 -21.75 -15.52
C ARG A 384 -9.85 -20.86 -14.70
N THR A 385 -10.33 -19.81 -15.31
CA THR A 385 -11.37 -18.95 -14.74
C THR A 385 -12.68 -19.74 -14.67
N MET A 386 -13.41 -19.59 -13.57
CA MET A 386 -14.72 -20.22 -13.41
C MET A 386 -15.77 -19.60 -14.33
N THR A 387 -16.65 -20.45 -14.87
CA THR A 387 -17.77 -20.02 -15.70
C THR A 387 -18.78 -19.23 -14.88
N GLN A 388 -19.32 -18.16 -15.46
CA GLN A 388 -20.44 -17.40 -14.90
C GLN A 388 -21.76 -18.07 -15.24
N PHE A 389 -22.54 -18.44 -14.24
CA PHE A 389 -23.80 -19.19 -14.44
C PHE A 389 -25.05 -18.31 -14.45
N PHE A 390 -24.98 -17.06 -13.99
CA PHE A 390 -26.08 -16.09 -14.00
C PHE A 390 -27.41 -16.62 -13.46
N SER A 391 -27.38 -17.36 -12.36
CA SER A 391 -28.54 -18.06 -11.75
C SER A 391 -29.17 -19.16 -12.62
N GLN A 392 -28.51 -19.58 -13.70
CA GLN A 392 -29.00 -20.66 -14.55
C GLN A 392 -28.64 -22.03 -13.98
N MET A 393 -29.43 -22.51 -13.02
CA MET A 393 -29.19 -23.79 -12.31
C MET A 393 -29.07 -25.02 -13.23
N PRO A 394 -29.77 -25.12 -14.39
CA PRO A 394 -29.52 -26.19 -15.35
C PRO A 394 -28.08 -26.23 -15.88
N MET A 395 -27.43 -25.06 -16.06
CA MET A 395 -26.00 -25.02 -16.45
C MET A 395 -25.11 -25.48 -15.32
N VAL A 396 -25.40 -25.07 -14.08
CA VAL A 396 -24.68 -25.53 -12.88
C VAL A 396 -24.80 -27.06 -12.76
N LYS A 397 -25.97 -27.63 -13.03
CA LYS A 397 -26.19 -29.08 -13.03
C LYS A 397 -25.29 -29.80 -14.05
N VAL A 398 -25.22 -29.29 -15.27
CA VAL A 398 -24.36 -29.87 -16.32
C VAL A 398 -22.89 -29.89 -15.88
N GLU A 399 -22.40 -28.78 -15.29
CA GLU A 399 -21.03 -28.71 -14.79
C GLU A 399 -20.82 -29.60 -13.55
N ALA A 400 -21.77 -29.65 -12.62
CA ALA A 400 -21.72 -30.54 -11.47
C ALA A 400 -21.63 -32.02 -11.88
N ASP A 401 -22.39 -32.42 -12.90
CA ASP A 401 -22.31 -33.77 -13.44
C ASP A 401 -20.97 -34.04 -14.17
N ARG A 402 -20.39 -33.03 -14.82
CA ARG A 402 -19.04 -33.09 -15.41
C ARG A 402 -17.99 -33.34 -14.31
N TRP A 403 -17.97 -32.49 -13.28
CA TRP A 403 -17.05 -32.61 -12.16
C TRP A 403 -17.18 -33.96 -11.45
N LYS A 404 -18.41 -34.39 -11.19
CA LYS A 404 -18.67 -35.71 -10.60
C LYS A 404 -18.11 -36.84 -11.42
N LYS A 405 -18.30 -36.84 -12.75
CA LYS A 405 -17.74 -37.87 -13.66
C LYS A 405 -16.22 -37.88 -13.64
N GLN A 406 -15.58 -36.71 -13.43
CA GLN A 406 -14.13 -36.57 -13.35
C GLN A 406 -13.58 -36.96 -11.97
N GLY A 407 -14.44 -37.13 -10.95
CA GLY A 407 -14.06 -37.29 -9.56
C GLY A 407 -13.43 -36.02 -8.96
N ALA A 408 -13.87 -34.87 -9.42
CA ALA A 408 -13.33 -33.58 -8.97
C ALA A 408 -13.87 -33.19 -7.59
N THR A 409 -13.00 -32.59 -6.79
CA THR A 409 -13.37 -31.92 -5.54
C THR A 409 -13.80 -30.49 -5.84
N VAL A 410 -15.04 -30.16 -5.50
CA VAL A 410 -15.61 -28.85 -5.80
C VAL A 410 -16.04 -28.16 -4.52
N ILE A 411 -15.59 -26.93 -4.31
CA ILE A 411 -15.94 -26.11 -3.15
C ILE A 411 -16.77 -24.92 -3.62
N VAL A 412 -17.94 -24.72 -3.04
CA VAL A 412 -18.78 -23.55 -3.21
C VAL A 412 -18.64 -22.67 -1.98
N LEU A 413 -18.06 -21.50 -2.13
CA LEU A 413 -17.88 -20.53 -1.06
C LEU A 413 -19.11 -19.62 -0.94
N VAL A 414 -19.58 -19.45 0.28
CA VAL A 414 -20.73 -18.61 0.64
C VAL A 414 -20.41 -17.77 1.87
N ASP A 415 -21.09 -16.63 2.02
CA ASP A 415 -20.80 -15.63 3.05
C ASP A 415 -21.04 -16.13 4.48
N ASP A 416 -22.09 -16.93 4.70
CA ASP A 416 -22.49 -17.41 6.02
C ASP A 416 -23.23 -18.76 6.00
N ALA A 417 -23.46 -19.32 7.20
CA ALA A 417 -24.12 -20.63 7.36
C ALA A 417 -25.59 -20.65 6.86
N LYS A 418 -26.34 -19.53 6.98
CA LYS A 418 -27.71 -19.43 6.47
C LYS A 418 -27.70 -19.49 4.94
N ARG A 419 -26.73 -18.86 4.35
CA ARG A 419 -26.49 -18.88 2.91
C ARG A 419 -26.13 -20.29 2.44
N ALA A 420 -25.28 -21.00 3.19
CA ALA A 420 -24.93 -22.39 2.88
C ALA A 420 -26.18 -23.29 2.81
N GLN A 421 -27.08 -23.22 3.78
CA GLN A 421 -28.33 -23.96 3.79
C GLN A 421 -29.23 -23.60 2.59
N LYS A 422 -29.32 -22.32 2.24
CA LYS A 422 -30.11 -21.87 1.10
C LYS A 422 -29.56 -22.37 -0.23
N VAL A 423 -28.24 -22.36 -0.40
CA VAL A 423 -27.58 -22.88 -1.61
C VAL A 423 -27.74 -24.38 -1.70
N GLU A 424 -27.60 -25.12 -0.59
CA GLU A 424 -27.83 -26.57 -0.55
C GLU A 424 -29.28 -26.91 -0.96
N GLN A 425 -30.28 -26.20 -0.41
CA GLN A 425 -31.67 -26.37 -0.79
C GLN A 425 -31.88 -26.09 -2.29
N THR A 426 -31.33 -24.99 -2.80
CA THR A 426 -31.40 -24.66 -4.24
C THR A 426 -30.77 -25.77 -5.09
N PHE A 427 -29.63 -26.32 -4.68
CA PHE A 427 -28.98 -27.42 -5.39
C PHE A 427 -29.83 -28.69 -5.37
N ALA A 428 -30.45 -29.01 -4.22
CA ALA A 428 -31.35 -30.14 -4.10
C ALA A 428 -32.58 -30.02 -5.03
N ASP A 429 -33.16 -28.83 -5.18
CA ASP A 429 -34.30 -28.57 -6.08
C ASP A 429 -33.97 -28.83 -7.56
N PHE A 430 -32.67 -28.79 -7.92
CA PHE A 430 -32.17 -29.08 -9.27
C PHE A 430 -31.42 -30.43 -9.37
N ASP A 431 -31.61 -31.33 -8.40
CA ASP A 431 -30.93 -32.63 -8.33
C ASP A 431 -29.40 -32.54 -8.40
N ILE A 432 -28.81 -31.47 -7.84
CA ILE A 432 -27.36 -31.31 -7.65
C ILE A 432 -27.01 -31.82 -6.26
N LYS A 433 -26.27 -32.91 -6.19
CA LYS A 433 -25.83 -33.48 -4.90
C LYS A 433 -24.72 -32.63 -4.31
N SER A 434 -24.93 -32.07 -3.14
CA SER A 434 -23.96 -31.29 -2.38
C SER A 434 -24.02 -31.63 -0.89
N VAL A 435 -22.98 -31.28 -0.16
CA VAL A 435 -22.92 -31.40 1.31
C VAL A 435 -22.37 -30.11 1.90
N ILE A 436 -22.86 -29.71 3.07
CA ILE A 436 -22.27 -28.61 3.82
C ILE A 436 -21.05 -29.15 4.55
N SER A 437 -19.90 -28.53 4.32
CA SER A 437 -18.64 -28.95 4.95
C SER A 437 -18.62 -28.64 6.45
N ASN A 438 -18.23 -29.61 7.25
CA ASN A 438 -18.12 -29.52 8.71
C ASN A 438 -16.65 -29.41 9.16
N GLY A 439 -15.82 -28.65 8.45
CA GLY A 439 -14.42 -28.43 8.82
C GLY A 439 -13.41 -29.41 8.19
N THR A 440 -13.86 -30.21 7.20
CA THR A 440 -12.97 -31.07 6.39
C THR A 440 -13.35 -30.98 4.92
N VAL A 441 -12.36 -31.07 4.02
CA VAL A 441 -12.62 -31.16 2.58
C VAL A 441 -12.80 -32.65 2.21
N LEU A 442 -13.94 -32.97 1.61
CA LEU A 442 -14.27 -34.30 1.11
C LEU A 442 -13.83 -34.41 -0.35
N GLU A 443 -12.89 -35.30 -0.62
CA GLU A 443 -12.38 -35.53 -1.98
C GLU A 443 -13.45 -36.10 -2.92
N GLY A 444 -13.47 -35.63 -4.17
CA GLY A 444 -14.39 -36.06 -5.20
C GLY A 444 -15.85 -35.64 -4.99
N GLN A 445 -16.13 -34.71 -4.10
CA GLN A 445 -17.48 -34.25 -3.79
C GLN A 445 -17.65 -32.74 -4.02
N LEU A 446 -18.87 -32.33 -4.38
CA LEU A 446 -19.31 -30.94 -4.36
C LEU A 446 -19.77 -30.59 -2.95
N GLN A 447 -19.14 -29.58 -2.36
CA GLN A 447 -19.39 -29.19 -0.98
C GLN A 447 -19.49 -27.66 -0.85
N ILE A 448 -20.28 -27.21 0.11
CA ILE A 448 -20.54 -25.80 0.40
C ILE A 448 -19.78 -25.46 1.68
N MET A 449 -19.02 -24.39 1.64
CA MET A 449 -18.20 -23.89 2.75
C MET A 449 -18.46 -22.42 2.99
N VAL A 450 -18.38 -21.98 4.24
CA VAL A 450 -18.36 -20.56 4.58
C VAL A 450 -16.95 -20.01 4.32
N GLY A 451 -16.87 -18.95 3.53
CA GLY A 451 -15.63 -18.28 3.18
C GLY A 451 -15.85 -17.23 2.10
N LYS A 452 -14.89 -16.35 1.93
CA LYS A 452 -14.94 -15.25 0.97
C LYS A 452 -13.78 -15.32 -0.01
N MET A 453 -14.07 -15.09 -1.26
CA MET A 453 -13.10 -14.97 -2.36
C MET A 453 -13.74 -14.16 -3.49
N HIS A 454 -12.94 -13.38 -4.22
CA HIS A 454 -13.49 -12.53 -5.27
C HIS A 454 -13.98 -13.31 -6.49
N ASN A 455 -13.23 -14.31 -6.92
CA ASN A 455 -13.56 -15.11 -8.10
C ASN A 455 -13.26 -16.58 -7.87
N GLY A 456 -14.12 -17.44 -8.42
CA GLY A 456 -13.87 -18.88 -8.50
C GLY A 456 -12.81 -19.23 -9.54
N PHE A 457 -12.29 -20.44 -9.43
CA PHE A 457 -11.27 -20.99 -10.33
C PHE A 457 -11.38 -22.51 -10.46
N GLU A 458 -10.76 -23.07 -11.49
CA GLU A 458 -10.60 -24.49 -11.70
C GLU A 458 -9.12 -24.84 -11.88
N LEU A 459 -8.68 -25.92 -11.26
CA LEU A 459 -7.38 -26.56 -11.41
C LEU A 459 -7.59 -27.94 -12.08
N PRO A 460 -7.58 -28.01 -13.40
CA PRO A 460 -7.99 -29.22 -14.12
C PRO A 460 -7.10 -30.42 -13.85
N GLU A 461 -5.80 -30.21 -13.70
CA GLU A 461 -4.82 -31.29 -13.44
C GLU A 461 -5.01 -31.93 -12.06
N ASP A 462 -5.38 -31.11 -11.07
CA ASP A 462 -5.66 -31.54 -9.70
C ASP A 462 -7.11 -31.97 -9.50
N LYS A 463 -7.97 -31.85 -10.53
CA LYS A 463 -9.43 -32.10 -10.44
C LYS A 463 -10.05 -31.35 -9.26
N PHE A 464 -9.72 -30.07 -9.14
CA PHE A 464 -10.14 -29.21 -8.06
C PHE A 464 -10.79 -27.94 -8.59
N ALA A 465 -11.90 -27.53 -8.00
CA ALA A 465 -12.60 -26.29 -8.40
C ALA A 465 -13.15 -25.55 -7.17
N VAL A 466 -13.14 -24.24 -7.25
CA VAL A 466 -13.78 -23.34 -6.29
C VAL A 466 -14.74 -22.42 -7.02
N LEU A 467 -15.98 -22.34 -6.54
CA LEU A 467 -16.99 -21.40 -7.01
C LEU A 467 -17.32 -20.42 -5.89
N THR A 468 -17.74 -19.21 -6.25
CA THR A 468 -18.31 -18.25 -5.30
C THR A 468 -19.76 -17.96 -5.66
N GLU A 469 -20.49 -17.28 -4.77
CA GLU A 469 -21.84 -16.83 -5.05
C GLU A 469 -21.91 -15.89 -6.27
N ARG A 470 -20.80 -15.24 -6.62
CA ARG A 470 -20.69 -14.36 -7.79
C ARG A 470 -20.88 -15.14 -9.10
N GLU A 471 -20.19 -16.25 -9.26
CA GLU A 471 -20.33 -17.10 -10.46
C GLU A 471 -21.72 -17.74 -10.50
N LEU A 472 -22.25 -18.16 -9.37
CA LEU A 472 -23.57 -18.82 -9.31
C LEU A 472 -24.72 -17.86 -9.59
N PHE A 473 -24.73 -16.67 -8.95
CA PHE A 473 -25.91 -15.80 -8.89
C PHE A 473 -25.73 -14.40 -9.49
N ASN A 474 -24.56 -14.08 -10.04
CA ASN A 474 -24.19 -12.72 -10.49
C ASN A 474 -24.38 -11.67 -9.36
N LYS A 475 -24.21 -12.09 -8.12
CA LYS A 475 -24.31 -11.22 -6.98
C LYS A 475 -23.01 -10.44 -6.88
N LEU A 476 -23.01 -9.21 -7.38
CA LEU A 476 -22.01 -8.24 -6.96
C LEU A 476 -22.21 -8.08 -5.45
N THR A 477 -21.35 -8.67 -4.65
CA THR A 477 -21.27 -8.35 -3.23
C THR A 477 -21.03 -6.85 -3.17
N LYS A 478 -22.07 -6.07 -2.77
CA LYS A 478 -21.85 -4.68 -2.41
C LYS A 478 -20.86 -4.73 -1.25
N ARG A 479 -19.60 -4.41 -1.56
CA ARG A 479 -18.64 -4.13 -0.50
C ARG A 479 -19.29 -3.08 0.40
N ALA A 480 -19.44 -3.39 1.67
CA ALA A 480 -19.45 -2.30 2.63
C ALA A 480 -18.09 -1.61 2.40
N PRO A 481 -18.06 -0.33 2.03
CA PRO A 481 -16.80 0.38 2.03
C PRO A 481 -16.23 0.14 3.42
N ARG A 482 -15.10 -0.58 3.51
CA ARG A 482 -14.28 -0.54 4.72
C ARG A 482 -14.19 0.94 5.00
N ASN A 483 -14.56 1.39 6.18
CA ASN A 483 -14.61 2.80 6.55
C ASN A 483 -13.26 3.48 6.27
N GLN A 484 -12.94 3.68 5.00
CA GLN A 484 -12.15 4.81 4.57
C GLN A 484 -13.08 5.99 4.84
N LYS A 485 -13.06 6.44 6.08
CA LYS A 485 -13.62 7.75 6.39
C LYS A 485 -12.92 8.66 5.40
N ILE A 486 -13.66 9.21 4.43
CA ILE A 486 -13.25 10.35 3.64
C ILE A 486 -13.11 11.48 4.68
N SER A 487 -11.98 11.45 5.42
CA SER A 487 -11.73 12.37 6.53
C SER A 487 -11.29 13.74 6.04
N ASN A 488 -11.08 13.90 4.72
CA ASN A 488 -10.41 15.07 4.17
C ASN A 488 -11.12 15.77 3.01
N ALA A 489 -12.38 15.47 2.72
CA ALA A 489 -13.21 16.48 2.13
C ALA A 489 -13.37 17.53 3.24
N GLU A 490 -12.85 18.75 3.07
CA GLU A 490 -13.22 19.88 3.92
C GLU A 490 -14.74 19.93 3.93
N ARG A 491 -15.34 19.50 5.03
CA ARG A 491 -16.77 19.66 5.22
C ARG A 491 -16.97 21.14 5.35
N LEU A 492 -17.58 21.73 4.34
CA LEU A 492 -17.99 23.12 4.38
C LEU A 492 -18.77 23.36 5.68
N LYS A 493 -18.19 24.13 6.56
CA LYS A 493 -18.80 24.46 7.88
C LYS A 493 -19.93 25.48 7.71
N SER A 494 -19.98 26.17 6.57
CA SER A 494 -21.00 27.16 6.24
C SER A 494 -21.19 27.29 4.73
N TYR A 495 -22.42 27.53 4.27
CA TYR A 495 -22.72 27.91 2.88
C TYR A 495 -22.04 29.22 2.45
N THR A 496 -21.59 30.02 3.39
CA THR A 496 -20.88 31.29 3.11
C THR A 496 -19.44 31.10 2.63
N GLU A 497 -18.91 29.89 2.72
CA GLU A 497 -17.56 29.56 2.24
C GLU A 497 -17.52 29.18 0.76
N LEU A 498 -18.70 29.02 0.12
CA LEU A 498 -18.81 28.67 -1.29
C LEU A 498 -18.97 29.90 -2.18
N ALA A 499 -18.13 30.00 -3.20
CA ALA A 499 -18.31 30.95 -4.30
C ALA A 499 -19.03 30.27 -5.48
N VAL A 500 -19.85 31.04 -6.19
CA VAL A 500 -20.49 30.53 -7.42
C VAL A 500 -19.41 30.15 -8.43
N GLY A 501 -19.44 28.90 -8.89
CA GLY A 501 -18.42 28.30 -9.76
C GLY A 501 -17.50 27.29 -9.09
N ASP A 502 -17.52 27.16 -7.78
CA ASP A 502 -16.72 26.18 -7.05
C ASP A 502 -17.17 24.74 -7.36
N TYR A 503 -16.19 23.84 -7.47
CA TYR A 503 -16.46 22.42 -7.57
C TYR A 503 -16.71 21.83 -6.19
N VAL A 504 -17.87 21.21 -6.01
CA VAL A 504 -18.29 20.59 -4.75
C VAL A 504 -18.64 19.12 -4.96
N VAL A 505 -18.40 18.32 -3.94
CA VAL A 505 -18.76 16.90 -3.94
C VAL A 505 -20.02 16.71 -3.11
N HIS A 506 -21.11 16.33 -3.73
CA HIS A 506 -22.35 15.99 -3.03
C HIS A 506 -22.33 14.50 -2.66
N VAL A 507 -22.63 14.19 -1.40
CA VAL A 507 -22.55 12.81 -0.84
C VAL A 507 -23.31 11.76 -1.68
N ASN A 508 -24.44 12.16 -2.29
CA ASN A 508 -25.30 11.25 -3.05
C ASN A 508 -25.25 11.47 -4.58
N HIS A 509 -24.68 12.58 -5.07
CA HIS A 509 -24.77 12.98 -6.48
C HIS A 509 -23.40 13.17 -7.14
N GLY A 510 -22.30 12.97 -6.40
CA GLY A 510 -20.95 13.13 -6.93
C GLY A 510 -20.51 14.58 -7.10
N VAL A 511 -19.58 14.83 -8.02
CA VAL A 511 -18.99 16.16 -8.26
C VAL A 511 -19.95 17.04 -9.03
N GLY A 512 -20.20 18.27 -8.51
CA GLY A 512 -21.01 19.31 -9.16
C GLY A 512 -20.34 20.67 -9.06
N VAL A 513 -20.88 21.63 -9.78
CA VAL A 513 -20.47 23.04 -9.65
C VAL A 513 -21.54 23.79 -8.88
N TYR A 514 -21.14 24.50 -7.84
CA TYR A 514 -22.06 25.31 -7.04
C TYR A 514 -22.58 26.51 -7.85
N GLN A 515 -23.88 26.65 -7.92
CA GLN A 515 -24.54 27.68 -8.73
C GLN A 515 -25.20 28.79 -7.90
N GLY A 516 -25.12 28.71 -6.56
CA GLY A 516 -25.72 29.66 -5.64
C GLY A 516 -27.02 29.17 -5.03
#